data_20249a271adb856e2b632cd472cfeec5
#
_entry.id   20249a271adb856e2b632cd472cfeec5
#
_cell.length_a   1.000
_cell.length_b   1.000
_cell.length_c   1.000
_cell.angle_alpha   90.00
_cell.angle_beta   90.00
_cell.angle_gamma   90.00
#
_symmetry.space_group_name_H-M   'P 1'
#
loop_
_entity.id
_entity.type
_entity.pdbx_description
1 polymer ?
#
loop_
_entity_poly.entity_id
_entity_poly.type
_entity_poly.pdbx_seq_one_letter_code
_entity_poly.pdbx_strand_id
1 'polypeptide(L)'
;MGILRPAGDFDRSYQKDMSVLRRPWQWIVTIIALIVAFTAPMWGSAYVVITANRVAYTVIAVQGLNVLTGYTGQISLGQAAFMLVGGYISALLVIHLGFSMFVALPIAALGTGLVGLIFGLPSLRVKGFYLAMATLAAQIIIPWLTRHSFKEYLGGSDGFIDVPVPTIGDFAFDEVTRFFYIGLVVLLITTVLVLNVSRTRLGRAFVSIRDNDLAAELLGVNLFSYKLRAFFIAASLGGLAGALKAHSQRAVGTELGYGLQESILLLGMLVIGGLGSNLGPFFGVIIVIILEDLAGLLGGQLAETFPELAPRLLTSFRPIFFGLILMLFLIFEPRGLAHRWQLVKASWRLWPFSR
;
A
#
# COMPACT_ATOMS: atom_id res chain seq x y z
N MET A 1 -4.78 23.24 -0.70
CA MET A 1 -3.40 23.27 -0.17
C MET A 1 -2.60 24.31 -0.93
N GLY A 2 -2.47 25.51 -0.36
CA GLY A 2 -1.66 26.60 -0.93
C GLY A 2 -0.18 26.23 -0.82
N ILE A 3 0.39 25.71 -1.88
CA ILE A 3 1.85 25.65 -1.99
C ILE A 3 2.32 27.07 -2.10
N LEU A 4 3.12 27.53 -1.14
CA LEU A 4 3.77 28.83 -1.18
C LEU A 4 4.53 28.95 -2.50
N ARG A 5 3.96 29.73 -3.43
CA ARG A 5 4.57 30.03 -4.73
C ARG A 5 5.25 31.38 -4.63
N PRO A 6 6.41 31.57 -5.25
CA PRO A 6 6.98 32.91 -5.36
C PRO A 6 5.99 33.83 -6.11
N ALA A 7 6.00 35.12 -5.77
CA ALA A 7 5.17 36.11 -6.43
C ALA A 7 5.43 36.06 -7.96
N GLY A 8 4.36 35.99 -8.75
CA GLY A 8 4.44 35.89 -10.22
C GLY A 8 4.38 34.49 -10.81
N ASP A 9 4.46 33.42 -10.02
CA ASP A 9 4.29 32.02 -10.49
C ASP A 9 2.81 31.61 -10.38
N PHE A 10 2.02 31.89 -11.41
CA PHE A 10 0.59 31.53 -11.50
C PHE A 10 0.29 30.71 -12.77
N ASP A 11 -0.69 29.84 -12.66
CA ASP A 11 -1.12 29.02 -13.78
C ASP A 11 -2.16 29.79 -14.63
N ARG A 12 -1.90 29.94 -15.93
CA ARG A 12 -2.79 30.62 -16.88
C ARG A 12 -3.86 29.72 -17.48
N SER A 13 -3.79 28.39 -17.26
CA SER A 13 -4.77 27.42 -17.76
C SER A 13 -5.09 26.38 -16.70
N TYR A 14 -6.35 25.93 -16.67
CA TYR A 14 -6.82 24.88 -15.78
C TYR A 14 -6.04 23.56 -15.96
N GLN A 15 -5.67 23.23 -17.19
CA GLN A 15 -4.88 22.03 -17.49
C GLN A 15 -3.50 22.08 -16.83
N LYS A 16 -2.87 23.25 -16.79
CA LYS A 16 -1.57 23.45 -16.16
C LYS A 16 -1.67 23.40 -14.63
N ASP A 17 -2.75 23.93 -14.08
CA ASP A 17 -3.03 23.84 -12.64
C ASP A 17 -3.27 22.38 -12.19
N MET A 18 -3.89 21.57 -13.03
CA MET A 18 -4.14 20.14 -12.77
C MET A 18 -2.95 19.24 -13.11
N SER A 19 -1.85 19.73 -13.68
CA SER A 19 -0.70 18.88 -14.05
C SER A 19 0.07 18.36 -12.85
N VAL A 20 0.51 17.07 -12.87
CA VAL A 20 1.34 16.45 -11.80
C VAL A 20 2.74 17.05 -11.81
N LEU A 21 3.32 17.05 -12.99
CA LEU A 21 4.68 17.51 -13.26
C LEU A 21 4.58 18.86 -13.98
N ARG A 22 4.76 19.94 -13.22
CA ARG A 22 4.58 21.32 -13.72
C ARG A 22 5.85 21.91 -14.32
N ARG A 23 7.02 21.43 -13.84
CA ARG A 23 8.34 21.98 -14.24
C ARG A 23 9.15 20.93 -14.98
N PRO A 24 9.96 21.33 -15.97
CA PRO A 24 10.77 20.39 -16.76
C PRO A 24 11.73 19.57 -15.90
N TRP A 25 12.32 20.15 -14.85
CA TRP A 25 13.20 19.40 -13.94
C TRP A 25 12.48 18.27 -13.19
N GLN A 26 11.17 18.40 -12.94
CA GLN A 26 10.39 17.30 -12.31
C GLN A 26 10.26 16.10 -13.24
N TRP A 27 10.13 16.37 -14.56
CA TRP A 27 10.16 15.33 -15.58
C TRP A 27 11.52 14.65 -15.61
N ILE A 28 12.62 15.42 -15.58
CA ILE A 28 13.98 14.88 -15.56
C ILE A 28 14.17 13.97 -14.35
N VAL A 29 13.81 14.42 -13.14
CA VAL A 29 13.92 13.62 -11.92
C VAL A 29 13.07 12.35 -12.01
N THR A 30 11.85 12.43 -12.52
CA THR A 30 10.96 11.27 -12.68
C THR A 30 11.53 10.28 -13.70
N ILE A 31 12.04 10.76 -14.83
CA ILE A 31 12.67 9.91 -15.85
C ILE A 31 13.92 9.24 -15.30
N ILE A 32 14.79 9.96 -14.58
CA ILE A 32 15.98 9.39 -13.93
C ILE A 32 15.56 8.32 -12.91
N ALA A 33 14.55 8.60 -12.08
CA ALA A 33 14.05 7.63 -11.10
C ALA A 33 13.50 6.36 -11.79
N LEU A 34 12.80 6.50 -12.92
CA LEU A 34 12.32 5.37 -13.71
C LEU A 34 13.48 4.58 -14.32
N ILE A 35 14.48 5.26 -14.91
CA ILE A 35 15.66 4.60 -15.46
C ILE A 35 16.39 3.80 -14.36
N VAL A 36 16.63 4.40 -13.19
CA VAL A 36 17.25 3.74 -12.06
C VAL A 36 16.42 2.53 -11.61
N ALA A 37 15.09 2.67 -11.52
CA ALA A 37 14.22 1.56 -11.14
C ALA A 37 14.26 0.41 -12.18
N PHE A 38 14.25 0.71 -13.47
CA PHE A 38 14.31 -0.32 -14.52
C PHE A 38 15.69 -0.99 -14.63
N THR A 39 16.77 -0.27 -14.32
CA THR A 39 18.13 -0.81 -14.37
C THR A 39 18.57 -1.45 -13.05
N ALA A 40 17.83 -1.27 -11.96
CA ALA A 40 18.17 -1.79 -10.64
C ALA A 40 18.52 -3.30 -10.63
N PRO A 41 17.83 -4.20 -11.34
CA PRO A 41 18.17 -5.62 -11.37
C PRO A 41 19.51 -5.93 -12.07
N MET A 42 20.04 -5.04 -12.89
CA MET A 42 21.28 -5.28 -13.65
C MET A 42 22.55 -5.11 -12.78
N TRP A 43 22.45 -4.29 -11.74
CA TRP A 43 23.58 -3.97 -10.84
C TRP A 43 23.28 -4.25 -9.36
N GLY A 44 22.00 -4.58 -9.05
CA GLY A 44 21.58 -4.95 -7.71
C GLY A 44 21.85 -6.42 -7.38
N SER A 45 22.20 -6.73 -6.12
CA SER A 45 22.23 -8.10 -5.64
C SER A 45 20.83 -8.71 -5.61
N ALA A 46 20.73 -10.05 -5.53
CA ALA A 46 19.44 -10.74 -5.41
C ALA A 46 18.60 -10.20 -4.24
N TYR A 47 19.24 -9.84 -3.14
CA TYR A 47 18.58 -9.20 -1.99
C TYR A 47 17.91 -7.88 -2.36
N VAL A 48 18.58 -7.01 -3.12
CA VAL A 48 18.01 -5.73 -3.58
C VAL A 48 16.78 -5.96 -4.45
N VAL A 49 16.80 -6.94 -5.34
CA VAL A 49 15.67 -7.26 -6.22
C VAL A 49 14.49 -7.83 -5.42
N ILE A 50 14.74 -8.72 -4.45
CA ILE A 50 13.71 -9.25 -3.54
C ILE A 50 13.08 -8.12 -2.72
N THR A 51 13.89 -7.25 -2.15
CA THR A 51 13.40 -6.09 -1.38
C THR A 51 12.62 -5.12 -2.26
N ALA A 52 13.07 -4.86 -3.49
CA ALA A 52 12.36 -4.01 -4.43
C ALA A 52 10.99 -4.60 -4.84
N ASN A 53 10.88 -5.92 -5.03
CA ASN A 53 9.60 -6.60 -5.21
C ASN A 53 8.68 -6.40 -4.00
N ARG A 54 9.23 -6.57 -2.78
CA ARG A 54 8.51 -6.33 -1.53
C ARG A 54 8.00 -4.88 -1.44
N VAL A 55 8.84 -3.91 -1.77
CA VAL A 55 8.46 -2.49 -1.86
C VAL A 55 7.33 -2.29 -2.86
N ALA A 56 7.40 -2.89 -4.05
CA ALA A 56 6.42 -2.68 -5.11
C ALA A 56 5.00 -3.09 -4.68
N TYR A 57 4.79 -4.33 -4.22
CA TYR A 57 3.44 -4.75 -3.82
C TYR A 57 2.99 -4.08 -2.51
N THR A 58 3.89 -3.75 -1.59
CA THR A 58 3.55 -3.04 -0.35
C THR A 58 3.11 -1.60 -0.63
N VAL A 59 3.78 -0.89 -1.54
CA VAL A 59 3.36 0.46 -1.96
C VAL A 59 1.96 0.43 -2.56
N ILE A 60 1.61 -0.57 -3.39
CA ILE A 60 0.27 -0.72 -3.95
C ILE A 60 -0.77 -0.89 -2.82
N ALA A 61 -0.49 -1.74 -1.83
CA ALA A 61 -1.36 -1.95 -0.68
C ALA A 61 -1.57 -0.65 0.12
N VAL A 62 -0.48 0.08 0.39
CA VAL A 62 -0.50 1.34 1.14
C VAL A 62 -1.15 2.46 0.33
N GLN A 63 -1.03 2.48 -1.02
CA GLN A 63 -1.79 3.39 -1.88
C GLN A 63 -3.30 3.15 -1.75
N GLY A 64 -3.74 1.89 -1.71
CA GLY A 64 -5.15 1.54 -1.45
C GLY A 64 -5.61 2.06 -0.10
N LEU A 65 -4.82 1.81 0.95
CA LEU A 65 -5.11 2.30 2.29
C LEU A 65 -5.11 3.84 2.36
N ASN A 66 -4.25 4.51 1.59
CA ASN A 66 -4.22 5.98 1.49
C ASN A 66 -5.49 6.56 0.86
N VAL A 67 -6.09 5.88 -0.12
CA VAL A 67 -7.39 6.30 -0.68
C VAL A 67 -8.47 6.26 0.40
N LEU A 68 -8.50 5.22 1.22
CA LEU A 68 -9.51 5.05 2.26
C LEU A 68 -9.21 5.92 3.49
N THR A 69 -8.02 5.80 4.08
CA THR A 69 -7.68 6.50 5.32
C THR A 69 -7.20 7.92 5.04
N GLY A 70 -6.36 8.11 4.04
CA GLY A 70 -5.73 9.40 3.74
C GLY A 70 -6.68 10.39 3.08
N TYR A 71 -7.46 9.97 2.07
CA TYR A 71 -8.35 10.88 1.34
C TYR A 71 -9.75 10.99 1.93
N THR A 72 -10.33 9.89 2.48
CA THR A 72 -11.69 9.92 3.04
C THR A 72 -11.75 9.96 4.55
N GLY A 73 -10.62 9.88 5.26
CA GLY A 73 -10.55 9.89 6.71
C GLY A 73 -11.10 8.63 7.39
N GLN A 74 -11.26 7.53 6.65
CA GLN A 74 -11.82 6.28 7.15
C GLN A 74 -10.70 5.33 7.55
N ILE A 75 -10.42 5.22 8.85
CA ILE A 75 -9.37 4.33 9.36
C ILE A 75 -9.76 2.88 9.11
N SER A 76 -8.86 2.10 8.49
CA SER A 76 -9.04 0.67 8.22
C SER A 76 -7.87 -0.14 8.79
N LEU A 77 -8.20 -1.21 9.50
CA LEU A 77 -7.27 -2.22 10.01
C LEU A 77 -7.41 -3.57 9.30
N GLY A 78 -8.11 -3.60 8.15
CA GLY A 78 -8.40 -4.82 7.40
C GLY A 78 -7.62 -4.96 6.08
N GLN A 79 -6.60 -4.14 5.83
CA GLN A 79 -5.93 -4.13 4.52
C GLN A 79 -5.24 -5.46 4.18
N ALA A 80 -4.62 -6.11 5.16
CA ALA A 80 -3.97 -7.39 4.94
C ALA A 80 -4.98 -8.53 4.69
N ALA A 81 -6.19 -8.45 5.24
CA ALA A 81 -7.26 -9.39 4.89
C ALA A 81 -7.70 -9.24 3.44
N PHE A 82 -7.80 -8.01 2.91
CA PHE A 82 -8.08 -7.80 1.48
C PHE A 82 -6.92 -8.28 0.61
N MET A 83 -5.67 -8.13 1.05
CA MET A 83 -4.52 -8.73 0.37
C MET A 83 -4.64 -10.26 0.33
N LEU A 84 -5.03 -10.90 1.43
CA LEU A 84 -5.24 -12.35 1.50
C LEU A 84 -6.31 -12.82 0.50
N VAL A 85 -7.46 -12.14 0.45
CA VAL A 85 -8.53 -12.45 -0.50
C VAL A 85 -8.03 -12.37 -1.94
N GLY A 86 -7.32 -11.32 -2.30
CA GLY A 86 -6.79 -11.16 -3.65
C GLY A 86 -5.73 -12.20 -4.00
N GLY A 87 -4.87 -12.56 -3.05
CA GLY A 87 -3.91 -13.66 -3.20
C GLY A 87 -4.60 -14.99 -3.50
N TYR A 88 -5.62 -15.35 -2.73
CA TYR A 88 -6.39 -16.57 -2.95
C TYR A 88 -7.16 -16.56 -4.27
N ILE A 89 -7.87 -15.47 -4.59
CA ILE A 89 -8.60 -15.37 -5.87
C ILE A 89 -7.62 -15.58 -7.05
N SER A 90 -6.47 -14.91 -7.04
CA SER A 90 -5.49 -15.05 -8.10
C SER A 90 -4.90 -16.46 -8.16
N ALA A 91 -4.56 -17.06 -7.02
CA ALA A 91 -4.03 -18.42 -6.96
C ALA A 91 -5.03 -19.45 -7.50
N LEU A 92 -6.29 -19.39 -7.08
CA LEU A 92 -7.34 -20.30 -7.53
C LEU A 92 -7.62 -20.18 -9.04
N LEU A 93 -7.63 -18.96 -9.59
CA LEU A 93 -7.81 -18.74 -11.03
C LEU A 93 -6.68 -19.37 -11.84
N VAL A 94 -5.45 -19.30 -11.34
CA VAL A 94 -4.30 -19.89 -12.04
C VAL A 94 -4.30 -21.41 -11.89
N ILE A 95 -4.55 -21.95 -10.68
CA ILE A 95 -4.46 -23.39 -10.39
C ILE A 95 -5.64 -24.15 -11.01
N HIS A 96 -6.88 -23.71 -10.82
CA HIS A 96 -8.07 -24.46 -11.21
C HIS A 96 -8.59 -24.11 -12.60
N LEU A 97 -8.43 -22.87 -13.04
CA LEU A 97 -8.95 -22.40 -14.33
C LEU A 97 -7.86 -22.24 -15.38
N GLY A 98 -6.57 -22.43 -15.02
CA GLY A 98 -5.46 -22.31 -15.94
C GLY A 98 -5.26 -20.90 -16.51
N PHE A 99 -5.81 -19.87 -15.88
CA PHE A 99 -5.64 -18.50 -16.34
C PHE A 99 -4.20 -18.04 -16.15
N SER A 100 -3.72 -17.22 -17.09
CA SER A 100 -2.43 -16.55 -16.88
C SER A 100 -2.53 -15.55 -15.71
N MET A 101 -1.42 -15.34 -15.00
CA MET A 101 -1.32 -14.36 -13.92
C MET A 101 -1.84 -12.98 -14.35
N PHE A 102 -1.56 -12.56 -15.59
CA PHE A 102 -1.94 -11.23 -16.10
C PHE A 102 -3.46 -11.03 -16.18
N VAL A 103 -4.21 -12.10 -16.42
CA VAL A 103 -5.69 -12.09 -16.38
C VAL A 103 -6.18 -12.26 -14.94
N ALA A 104 -5.50 -13.08 -14.15
CA ALA A 104 -5.87 -13.33 -12.76
C ALA A 104 -5.73 -12.07 -11.87
N LEU A 105 -4.70 -11.22 -12.09
CA LEU A 105 -4.47 -9.99 -11.32
C LEU A 105 -5.65 -9.00 -11.35
N PRO A 106 -6.17 -8.55 -12.52
CA PRO A 106 -7.32 -7.64 -12.55
C PRO A 106 -8.60 -8.29 -12.01
N ILE A 107 -8.81 -9.59 -12.24
CA ILE A 107 -9.98 -10.30 -11.69
C ILE A 107 -9.88 -10.37 -10.17
N ALA A 108 -8.70 -10.67 -9.62
CA ALA A 108 -8.45 -10.67 -8.18
C ALA A 108 -8.67 -9.28 -7.56
N ALA A 109 -8.23 -8.22 -8.23
CA ALA A 109 -8.45 -6.85 -7.79
C ALA A 109 -9.96 -6.52 -7.73
N LEU A 110 -10.70 -6.80 -8.80
CA LEU A 110 -12.15 -6.54 -8.86
C LEU A 110 -12.92 -7.42 -7.87
N GLY A 111 -12.61 -8.71 -7.79
CA GLY A 111 -13.24 -9.63 -6.83
C GLY A 111 -13.03 -9.21 -5.39
N THR A 112 -11.79 -8.81 -5.04
CA THR A 112 -11.51 -8.26 -3.70
C THR A 112 -12.22 -6.94 -3.47
N GLY A 113 -12.34 -6.09 -4.49
CA GLY A 113 -13.13 -4.86 -4.41
C GLY A 113 -14.59 -5.13 -4.05
N LEU A 114 -15.21 -6.15 -4.64
CA LEU A 114 -16.58 -6.57 -4.31
C LEU A 114 -16.69 -7.08 -2.86
N VAL A 115 -15.71 -7.88 -2.39
CA VAL A 115 -15.65 -8.27 -0.97
C VAL A 115 -15.50 -7.04 -0.07
N GLY A 116 -14.68 -6.06 -0.48
CA GLY A 116 -14.53 -4.78 0.22
C GLY A 116 -15.84 -3.99 0.36
N LEU A 117 -16.76 -4.08 -0.61
CA LEU A 117 -18.08 -3.46 -0.48
C LEU A 117 -18.89 -4.05 0.69
N ILE A 118 -18.82 -5.37 0.92
CA ILE A 118 -19.53 -6.05 2.01
C ILE A 118 -19.05 -5.49 3.36
N PHE A 119 -17.74 -5.39 3.56
CA PHE A 119 -17.16 -4.83 4.79
C PHE A 119 -17.22 -3.30 4.85
N GLY A 120 -17.41 -2.64 3.70
CA GLY A 120 -17.68 -1.20 3.61
C GLY A 120 -19.09 -0.80 4.01
N LEU A 121 -20.10 -1.68 3.91
CA LEU A 121 -21.47 -1.39 4.29
C LEU A 121 -21.64 -0.90 5.74
N PRO A 122 -21.02 -1.52 6.76
CA PRO A 122 -21.09 -1.03 8.13
C PRO A 122 -20.53 0.40 8.28
N SER A 123 -19.57 0.80 7.44
CA SER A 123 -18.95 2.13 7.49
C SER A 123 -19.92 3.28 7.29
N LEU A 124 -21.10 2.98 6.74
CA LEU A 124 -22.15 3.95 6.45
C LEU A 124 -22.90 4.39 7.71
N ARG A 125 -22.95 3.49 8.71
CA ARG A 125 -23.66 3.72 9.97
C ARG A 125 -22.73 4.09 11.13
N VAL A 126 -21.42 3.82 10.98
CA VAL A 126 -20.44 4.03 12.04
C VAL A 126 -19.32 4.95 11.56
N LYS A 127 -18.77 5.76 12.47
CA LYS A 127 -17.72 6.74 12.18
C LYS A 127 -16.53 6.52 13.12
N GLY A 128 -15.36 7.00 12.70
CA GLY A 128 -14.16 7.04 13.54
C GLY A 128 -13.74 5.66 14.03
N PHE A 129 -13.60 5.49 15.33
CA PHE A 129 -13.10 4.26 15.96
C PHE A 129 -13.97 3.03 15.68
N TYR A 130 -15.29 3.17 15.64
CA TYR A 130 -16.20 2.04 15.36
C TYR A 130 -16.00 1.46 13.95
N LEU A 131 -15.61 2.29 13.00
CA LEU A 131 -15.27 1.82 11.66
C LEU A 131 -13.97 1.01 11.65
N ALA A 132 -12.96 1.45 12.41
CA ALA A 132 -11.73 0.68 12.59
C ALA A 132 -12.02 -0.70 13.19
N MET A 133 -12.95 -0.79 14.16
CA MET A 133 -13.39 -2.07 14.72
C MET A 133 -14.10 -2.96 13.70
N ALA A 134 -14.92 -2.40 12.80
CA ALA A 134 -15.58 -3.16 11.74
C ALA A 134 -14.58 -3.74 10.73
N THR A 135 -13.54 -2.99 10.38
CA THR A 135 -12.47 -3.48 9.49
C THR A 135 -11.52 -4.45 10.18
N LEU A 136 -11.34 -4.31 11.49
CA LEU A 136 -10.63 -5.30 12.32
C LEU A 136 -11.42 -6.62 12.38
N ALA A 137 -12.75 -6.57 12.44
CA ALA A 137 -13.55 -7.79 12.33
C ALA A 137 -13.33 -8.49 10.98
N ALA A 138 -13.23 -7.76 9.86
CA ALA A 138 -12.86 -8.33 8.56
C ALA A 138 -11.50 -9.03 8.61
N GLN A 139 -10.51 -8.44 9.32
CA GLN A 139 -9.17 -8.99 9.49
C GLN A 139 -9.15 -10.32 10.27
N ILE A 140 -10.17 -10.57 11.10
CA ILE A 140 -10.31 -11.82 11.85
C ILE A 140 -11.19 -12.81 11.09
N ILE A 141 -12.31 -12.34 10.54
CA ILE A 141 -13.33 -13.18 9.88
C ILE A 141 -12.77 -13.81 8.60
N ILE A 142 -12.08 -13.03 7.76
CA ILE A 142 -11.57 -13.53 6.47
C ILE A 142 -10.57 -14.67 6.65
N PRO A 143 -9.50 -14.57 7.47
CA PRO A 143 -8.61 -15.70 7.73
C PRO A 143 -9.29 -16.89 8.41
N TRP A 144 -10.27 -16.64 9.28
CA TRP A 144 -11.05 -17.71 9.89
C TRP A 144 -11.88 -18.46 8.85
N LEU A 145 -12.53 -17.74 7.96
CA LEU A 145 -13.36 -18.31 6.88
C LEU A 145 -12.51 -19.16 5.91
N THR A 146 -11.33 -18.71 5.57
CA THR A 146 -10.41 -19.45 4.69
C THR A 146 -9.94 -20.77 5.33
N ARG A 147 -9.71 -20.80 6.64
CA ARG A 147 -9.26 -22.00 7.35
C ARG A 147 -10.37 -23.02 7.63
N HIS A 148 -11.62 -22.55 7.81
CA HIS A 148 -12.70 -23.41 8.27
C HIS A 148 -13.72 -23.76 7.19
N SER A 149 -14.23 -22.75 6.46
CA SER A 149 -15.32 -22.96 5.50
C SER A 149 -14.84 -23.36 4.11
N PHE A 150 -13.67 -22.91 3.71
CA PHE A 150 -13.09 -23.22 2.39
C PHE A 150 -11.85 -24.09 2.47
N LYS A 151 -11.76 -24.89 3.52
CA LYS A 151 -10.60 -25.74 3.84
C LYS A 151 -10.14 -26.61 2.66
N GLU A 152 -11.07 -27.22 1.93
CA GLU A 152 -10.77 -28.11 0.81
C GLU A 152 -10.12 -27.42 -0.39
N TYR A 153 -10.45 -26.12 -0.58
CA TYR A 153 -9.97 -25.35 -1.75
C TYR A 153 -8.80 -24.44 -1.41
N LEU A 154 -8.59 -24.10 -0.14
CA LEU A 154 -7.66 -23.04 0.30
C LEU A 154 -6.50 -23.57 1.15
N GLY A 155 -6.05 -24.81 0.88
CA GLY A 155 -4.85 -25.37 1.50
C GLY A 155 -5.06 -26.12 2.83
N GLY A 156 -6.30 -26.29 3.26
CA GLY A 156 -6.68 -27.18 4.37
C GLY A 156 -5.88 -26.99 5.66
N SER A 157 -5.36 -28.12 6.19
CA SER A 157 -4.57 -28.18 7.41
C SER A 157 -3.18 -27.54 7.27
N ASP A 158 -2.64 -27.47 6.06
CA ASP A 158 -1.29 -26.95 5.79
C ASP A 158 -1.25 -25.42 5.79
N GLY A 159 -2.43 -24.78 5.74
CA GLY A 159 -2.59 -23.33 5.93
C GLY A 159 -2.09 -22.47 4.77
N PHE A 160 -1.60 -23.05 3.66
CA PHE A 160 -1.17 -22.34 2.46
C PHE A 160 -1.39 -23.15 1.18
N ILE A 161 -1.39 -22.44 0.04
CA ILE A 161 -1.46 -23.02 -1.31
C ILE A 161 -0.21 -22.60 -2.07
N ASP A 162 0.44 -23.54 -2.74
CA ASP A 162 1.53 -23.24 -3.67
C ASP A 162 0.98 -22.58 -4.93
N VAL A 163 1.58 -21.46 -5.31
CA VAL A 163 1.21 -20.69 -6.50
C VAL A 163 2.21 -20.99 -7.62
N PRO A 164 1.75 -21.48 -8.79
CA PRO A 164 2.64 -21.83 -9.88
C PRO A 164 3.37 -20.59 -10.41
N VAL A 165 4.52 -20.84 -11.03
CA VAL A 165 5.33 -19.81 -11.68
C VAL A 165 4.51 -19.12 -12.78
N PRO A 166 4.48 -17.77 -12.81
CA PRO A 166 3.81 -17.06 -13.90
C PRO A 166 4.46 -17.37 -15.26
N THR A 167 3.65 -17.73 -16.24
CA THR A 167 4.11 -18.02 -17.61
C THR A 167 3.35 -17.21 -18.64
N ILE A 168 4.01 -16.84 -19.75
CA ILE A 168 3.37 -16.34 -20.98
C ILE A 168 3.83 -17.24 -22.13
N GLY A 169 2.96 -18.15 -22.57
CA GLY A 169 3.36 -19.19 -23.50
C GLY A 169 4.49 -20.01 -22.91
N ASP A 170 5.60 -20.14 -23.66
CA ASP A 170 6.79 -20.88 -23.21
C ASP A 170 7.75 -20.07 -22.31
N PHE A 171 7.47 -18.79 -22.09
CA PHE A 171 8.32 -17.92 -21.27
C PHE A 171 7.88 -17.92 -19.81
N ALA A 172 8.76 -18.45 -18.92
CA ALA A 172 8.53 -18.48 -17.48
C ALA A 172 9.20 -17.29 -16.76
N PHE A 173 8.46 -16.69 -15.82
CA PHE A 173 8.96 -15.64 -14.92
C PHE A 173 9.42 -16.25 -13.60
N ASP A 174 10.27 -17.27 -13.67
CA ASP A 174 10.77 -18.05 -12.54
C ASP A 174 11.85 -17.32 -11.74
N GLU A 175 12.60 -16.44 -12.39
CA GLU A 175 13.62 -15.63 -11.75
C GLU A 175 13.01 -14.40 -11.04
N VAL A 176 13.53 -14.10 -9.85
CA VAL A 176 13.13 -12.92 -9.05
C VAL A 176 13.27 -11.61 -9.86
N THR A 177 14.30 -11.55 -10.69
CA THR A 177 14.59 -10.42 -11.59
C THR A 177 13.49 -10.21 -12.63
N ARG A 178 13.04 -11.30 -13.26
CA ARG A 178 11.95 -11.22 -14.27
C ARG A 178 10.64 -10.81 -13.62
N PHE A 179 10.33 -11.37 -12.45
CA PHE A 179 9.13 -11.01 -11.70
C PHE A 179 9.12 -9.54 -11.26
N PHE A 180 10.29 -8.97 -10.95
CA PHE A 180 10.43 -7.57 -10.56
C PHE A 180 9.84 -6.60 -11.61
N TYR A 181 10.07 -6.86 -12.89
CA TYR A 181 9.53 -5.99 -13.94
C TYR A 181 7.98 -6.01 -13.98
N ILE A 182 7.37 -7.17 -13.67
CA ILE A 182 5.90 -7.25 -13.55
C ILE A 182 5.43 -6.38 -12.39
N GLY A 183 6.03 -6.54 -11.22
CA GLY A 183 5.73 -5.74 -10.02
C GLY A 183 5.89 -4.24 -10.27
N LEU A 184 6.98 -3.85 -10.93
CA LEU A 184 7.27 -2.45 -11.27
C LEU A 184 6.23 -1.85 -12.23
N VAL A 185 5.87 -2.58 -13.30
CA VAL A 185 4.86 -2.11 -14.27
C VAL A 185 3.49 -1.95 -13.59
N VAL A 186 3.08 -2.93 -12.79
CA VAL A 186 1.80 -2.86 -12.05
C VAL A 186 1.83 -1.71 -11.05
N LEU A 187 2.93 -1.48 -10.34
CA LEU A 187 3.11 -0.33 -9.44
C LEU A 187 2.97 1.01 -10.19
N LEU A 188 3.56 1.14 -11.36
CA LEU A 188 3.46 2.36 -12.18
C LEU A 188 2.02 2.60 -12.63
N ILE A 189 1.35 1.57 -13.14
CA ILE A 189 -0.06 1.65 -13.56
C ILE A 189 -0.95 2.06 -12.38
N THR A 190 -0.83 1.40 -11.24
CA THR A 190 -1.63 1.71 -10.05
C THR A 190 -1.35 3.11 -9.52
N THR A 191 -0.09 3.55 -9.53
CA THR A 191 0.28 4.91 -9.14
C THR A 191 -0.37 5.95 -10.04
N VAL A 192 -0.35 5.76 -11.35
CA VAL A 192 -1.03 6.66 -12.31
C VAL A 192 -2.54 6.65 -12.08
N LEU A 193 -3.15 5.49 -11.85
CA LEU A 193 -4.59 5.39 -11.55
C LEU A 193 -4.96 6.14 -10.25
N VAL A 194 -4.22 5.96 -9.16
CA VAL A 194 -4.45 6.66 -7.89
C VAL A 194 -4.25 8.16 -8.02
N LEU A 195 -3.20 8.60 -8.76
CA LEU A 195 -2.96 10.00 -9.06
C LEU A 195 -4.13 10.61 -9.86
N ASN A 196 -4.68 9.89 -10.81
CA ASN A 196 -5.83 10.34 -11.58
C ASN A 196 -7.09 10.41 -10.71
N VAL A 197 -7.36 9.36 -9.89
CA VAL A 197 -8.48 9.37 -8.95
C VAL A 197 -8.43 10.59 -8.03
N SER A 198 -7.26 10.91 -7.46
CA SER A 198 -7.10 12.05 -6.54
C SER A 198 -7.44 13.42 -7.16
N ARG A 199 -7.42 13.54 -8.50
CA ARG A 199 -7.67 14.78 -9.25
C ARG A 199 -9.08 14.87 -9.81
N THR A 200 -9.80 13.74 -9.89
CA THR A 200 -11.16 13.69 -10.41
C THR A 200 -12.15 14.29 -9.41
N ARG A 201 -13.44 14.34 -9.82
CA ARG A 201 -14.54 14.68 -8.91
C ARG A 201 -14.61 13.72 -7.71
N LEU A 202 -14.22 12.43 -7.91
CA LEU A 202 -14.15 11.44 -6.83
C LEU A 202 -13.15 11.85 -5.75
N GLY A 203 -11.93 12.20 -6.12
CA GLY A 203 -10.91 12.61 -5.14
C GLY A 203 -11.28 13.87 -4.37
N ARG A 204 -11.88 14.87 -5.06
CA ARG A 204 -12.37 16.07 -4.38
C ARG A 204 -13.49 15.77 -3.39
N ALA A 205 -14.45 14.88 -3.75
CA ALA A 205 -15.49 14.44 -2.84
C ALA A 205 -14.93 13.65 -1.66
N PHE A 206 -13.90 12.82 -1.86
CA PHE A 206 -13.22 12.12 -0.76
C PHE A 206 -12.62 13.10 0.25
N VAL A 207 -11.89 14.10 -0.23
CA VAL A 207 -11.28 15.11 0.65
C VAL A 207 -12.35 15.94 1.38
N SER A 208 -13.44 16.33 0.72
CA SER A 208 -14.54 17.05 1.39
C SER A 208 -15.20 16.22 2.49
N ILE A 209 -15.37 14.91 2.29
CA ILE A 209 -15.88 13.98 3.32
C ILE A 209 -14.92 13.87 4.51
N ARG A 210 -13.62 13.83 4.25
CA ARG A 210 -12.59 13.78 5.30
C ARG A 210 -12.61 15.04 6.16
N ASP A 211 -12.67 16.19 5.50
CA ASP A 211 -12.54 17.49 6.17
C ASP A 211 -13.81 17.82 6.97
N ASN A 212 -15.00 17.61 6.41
CA ASN A 212 -16.28 17.71 7.12
C ASN A 212 -17.39 16.99 6.35
N ASP A 213 -17.83 15.82 6.84
CA ASP A 213 -18.83 15.00 6.18
C ASP A 213 -20.24 15.62 6.16
N LEU A 214 -20.62 16.36 7.23
CA LEU A 214 -21.90 17.07 7.28
C LEU A 214 -21.95 18.21 6.26
N ALA A 215 -20.89 19.01 6.17
CA ALA A 215 -20.82 20.08 5.17
C ALA A 215 -20.81 19.51 3.74
N ALA A 216 -20.12 18.40 3.49
CA ALA A 216 -20.12 17.73 2.20
C ALA A 216 -21.54 17.26 1.80
N GLU A 217 -22.30 16.68 2.76
CA GLU A 217 -23.67 16.23 2.55
C GLU A 217 -24.61 17.40 2.22
N LEU A 218 -24.50 18.52 2.95
CA LEU A 218 -25.27 19.75 2.68
C LEU A 218 -24.98 20.33 1.28
N LEU A 219 -23.77 20.14 0.76
CA LEU A 219 -23.37 20.53 -0.59
C LEU A 219 -23.76 19.50 -1.67
N GLY A 220 -24.54 18.47 -1.31
CA GLY A 220 -25.07 17.48 -2.24
C GLY A 220 -24.14 16.28 -2.51
N VAL A 221 -23.08 16.09 -1.71
CA VAL A 221 -22.21 14.90 -1.82
C VAL A 221 -22.92 13.71 -1.16
N ASN A 222 -23.23 12.68 -1.93
CA ASN A 222 -23.81 11.45 -1.41
C ASN A 222 -22.76 10.63 -0.63
N LEU A 223 -22.73 10.79 0.70
CA LEU A 223 -21.75 10.14 1.58
C LEU A 223 -21.74 8.63 1.40
N PHE A 224 -22.91 8.00 1.30
CA PHE A 224 -23.06 6.57 1.10
C PHE A 224 -22.25 6.08 -0.11
N SER A 225 -22.54 6.64 -1.27
CA SER A 225 -21.96 6.21 -2.53
C SER A 225 -20.44 6.45 -2.58
N TYR A 226 -19.98 7.60 -2.07
CA TYR A 226 -18.55 7.93 -2.11
C TYR A 226 -17.73 7.12 -1.10
N LYS A 227 -18.22 6.90 0.12
CA LYS A 227 -17.55 6.03 1.11
C LYS A 227 -17.41 4.60 0.58
N LEU A 228 -18.47 4.06 -0.02
CA LEU A 228 -18.46 2.72 -0.58
C LEU A 228 -17.48 2.58 -1.76
N ARG A 229 -17.42 3.60 -2.65
CA ARG A 229 -16.42 3.65 -3.73
C ARG A 229 -14.99 3.70 -3.20
N ALA A 230 -14.74 4.42 -2.11
CA ALA A 230 -13.43 4.45 -1.47
C ALA A 230 -13.02 3.06 -0.94
N PHE A 231 -13.95 2.34 -0.31
CA PHE A 231 -13.72 0.96 0.12
C PHE A 231 -13.44 0.02 -1.05
N PHE A 232 -14.22 0.13 -2.13
CA PHE A 232 -14.01 -0.67 -3.33
C PHE A 232 -12.59 -0.46 -3.90
N ILE A 233 -12.16 0.79 -4.07
CA ILE A 233 -10.84 1.11 -4.61
C ILE A 233 -9.73 0.61 -3.66
N ALA A 234 -9.88 0.84 -2.35
CA ALA A 234 -8.89 0.42 -1.36
C ALA A 234 -8.74 -1.10 -1.30
N ALA A 235 -9.86 -1.84 -1.29
CA ALA A 235 -9.87 -3.28 -1.30
C ALA A 235 -9.35 -3.85 -2.63
N SER A 236 -9.69 -3.24 -3.78
CA SER A 236 -9.18 -3.64 -5.09
C SER A 236 -7.65 -3.51 -5.17
N LEU A 237 -7.08 -2.41 -4.69
CA LEU A 237 -5.62 -2.22 -4.64
C LEU A 237 -4.97 -3.16 -3.61
N GLY A 238 -5.64 -3.39 -2.47
CA GLY A 238 -5.22 -4.40 -1.50
C GLY A 238 -5.16 -5.80 -2.12
N GLY A 239 -6.22 -6.20 -2.83
CA GLY A 239 -6.30 -7.49 -3.51
C GLY A 239 -5.25 -7.65 -4.61
N LEU A 240 -5.01 -6.60 -5.39
CA LEU A 240 -3.96 -6.58 -6.42
C LEU A 240 -2.57 -6.75 -5.80
N ALA A 241 -2.30 -6.04 -4.70
CA ALA A 241 -1.05 -6.17 -3.95
C ALA A 241 -0.88 -7.58 -3.36
N GLY A 242 -1.95 -8.14 -2.81
CA GLY A 242 -1.95 -9.51 -2.28
C GLY A 242 -1.74 -10.58 -3.35
N ALA A 243 -2.34 -10.42 -4.52
CA ALA A 243 -2.10 -11.29 -5.67
C ALA A 243 -0.64 -11.23 -6.14
N LEU A 244 -0.06 -10.03 -6.27
CA LEU A 244 1.37 -9.88 -6.59
C LEU A 244 2.26 -10.52 -5.52
N LYS A 245 1.95 -10.32 -4.23
CA LYS A 245 2.69 -10.94 -3.13
C LYS A 245 2.63 -12.46 -3.21
N ALA A 246 1.44 -13.05 -3.46
CA ALA A 246 1.25 -14.49 -3.58
C ALA A 246 2.10 -15.10 -4.71
N HIS A 247 2.12 -14.47 -5.89
CA HIS A 247 2.96 -14.91 -7.01
C HIS A 247 4.46 -14.67 -6.76
N SER A 248 4.83 -13.59 -6.08
CA SER A 248 6.23 -13.30 -5.71
C SER A 248 6.79 -14.33 -4.71
N GLN A 249 5.98 -14.72 -3.73
CA GLN A 249 6.35 -15.70 -2.71
C GLN A 249 6.09 -17.16 -3.15
N ARG A 250 5.42 -17.35 -4.29
CA ARG A 250 4.95 -18.64 -4.80
C ARG A 250 4.06 -19.39 -3.82
N ALA A 251 3.45 -18.67 -2.88
CA ALA A 251 2.55 -19.25 -1.89
C ALA A 251 1.57 -18.20 -1.38
N VAL A 252 0.38 -18.64 -1.00
CA VAL A 252 -0.62 -17.82 -0.31
C VAL A 252 -1.18 -18.59 0.87
N GLY A 253 -1.22 -17.94 2.03
CA GLY A 253 -1.73 -18.55 3.26
C GLY A 253 -1.84 -17.55 4.38
N THR A 254 -2.68 -17.86 5.35
CA THR A 254 -2.96 -16.94 6.47
C THR A 254 -1.74 -16.64 7.33
N GLU A 255 -0.78 -17.58 7.39
CA GLU A 255 0.47 -17.42 8.16
C GLU A 255 1.57 -16.70 7.41
N LEU A 256 1.40 -16.47 6.09
CA LEU A 256 2.41 -15.86 5.23
C LEU A 256 2.35 -14.33 5.20
N GLY A 257 2.16 -13.70 6.37
CA GLY A 257 2.19 -12.23 6.49
C GLY A 257 0.93 -11.56 5.94
N TYR A 258 -0.25 -12.11 6.21
CA TYR A 258 -1.55 -11.49 5.95
C TYR A 258 -2.36 -11.30 7.23
N GLY A 259 -1.70 -11.38 8.39
CA GLY A 259 -2.32 -11.23 9.70
C GLY A 259 -2.57 -9.78 10.11
N LEU A 260 -3.11 -9.61 11.32
CA LEU A 260 -3.39 -8.30 11.90
C LEU A 260 -2.12 -7.43 12.02
N GLN A 261 -0.99 -8.05 12.35
CA GLN A 261 0.29 -7.36 12.47
C GLN A 261 0.67 -6.66 11.15
N GLU A 262 0.44 -7.30 10.01
CA GLU A 262 0.69 -6.72 8.69
C GLU A 262 -0.23 -5.52 8.43
N SER A 263 -1.53 -5.60 8.79
CA SER A 263 -2.45 -4.47 8.65
C SER A 263 -2.02 -3.26 9.47
N ILE A 264 -1.53 -3.49 10.71
CA ILE A 264 -1.00 -2.42 11.57
C ILE A 264 0.27 -1.84 10.97
N LEU A 265 1.15 -2.68 10.44
CA LEU A 265 2.39 -2.26 9.77
C LEU A 265 2.09 -1.37 8.55
N LEU A 266 1.17 -1.78 7.67
CA LEU A 266 0.75 -1.01 6.50
C LEU A 266 0.15 0.35 6.90
N LEU A 267 -0.64 0.39 7.96
CA LEU A 267 -1.17 1.65 8.50
C LEU A 267 -0.04 2.53 9.06
N GLY A 268 0.90 1.94 9.80
CA GLY A 268 2.09 2.64 10.29
C GLY A 268 2.95 3.22 9.17
N MET A 269 3.18 2.43 8.10
CA MET A 269 3.87 2.91 6.89
C MET A 269 3.16 4.12 6.28
N LEU A 270 1.83 4.10 6.21
CA LEU A 270 1.04 5.22 5.70
C LEU A 270 1.13 6.46 6.60
N VAL A 271 1.09 6.29 7.92
CA VAL A 271 1.19 7.38 8.90
C VAL A 271 2.57 8.03 8.84
N ILE A 272 3.65 7.22 8.88
CA ILE A 272 5.04 7.69 8.76
C ILE A 272 5.24 8.42 7.42
N GLY A 273 4.72 7.86 6.32
CA GLY A 273 4.83 8.45 5.00
C GLY A 273 4.05 9.76 4.84
N GLY A 274 2.91 9.89 5.51
CA GLY A 274 2.02 11.06 5.50
C GLY A 274 0.69 10.80 4.81
N LEU A 275 -0.37 10.82 5.62
CA LEU A 275 -1.76 10.61 5.22
C LEU A 275 -2.22 11.60 4.15
N GLY A 276 -2.92 11.11 3.14
CA GLY A 276 -3.49 11.94 2.07
C GLY A 276 -2.48 12.53 1.10
N SER A 277 -1.20 12.14 1.19
CA SER A 277 -0.16 12.49 0.22
C SER A 277 0.01 11.39 -0.82
N ASN A 278 0.18 11.77 -2.10
CA ASN A 278 0.46 10.81 -3.18
C ASN A 278 1.86 10.17 -3.06
N LEU A 279 2.82 10.88 -2.45
CA LEU A 279 4.18 10.40 -2.22
C LEU A 279 4.35 9.70 -0.87
N GLY A 280 3.39 9.88 0.04
CA GLY A 280 3.41 9.27 1.37
C GLY A 280 3.63 7.75 1.34
N PRO A 281 2.85 6.98 0.57
CA PRO A 281 3.03 5.53 0.46
C PRO A 281 4.45 5.11 0.10
N PHE A 282 5.11 5.83 -0.82
CA PHE A 282 6.49 5.53 -1.22
C PHE A 282 7.49 5.78 -0.07
N PHE A 283 7.43 6.96 0.54
CA PHE A 283 8.34 7.29 1.64
C PHE A 283 8.13 6.37 2.85
N GLY A 284 6.88 6.14 3.23
CA GLY A 284 6.58 5.30 4.38
C GLY A 284 7.02 3.85 4.18
N VAL A 285 6.71 3.25 3.03
CA VAL A 285 7.05 1.86 2.74
C VAL A 285 8.57 1.68 2.66
N ILE A 286 9.28 2.53 1.89
CA ILE A 286 10.73 2.39 1.72
C ILE A 286 11.44 2.52 3.08
N ILE A 287 11.09 3.55 3.85
CA ILE A 287 11.75 3.77 5.15
C ILE A 287 11.44 2.64 6.12
N VAL A 288 10.18 2.22 6.24
CA VAL A 288 9.83 1.15 7.19
C VAL A 288 10.47 -0.19 6.79
N ILE A 289 10.51 -0.55 5.51
CA ILE A 289 11.18 -1.78 5.08
C ILE A 289 12.68 -1.73 5.40
N ILE A 290 13.36 -0.61 5.15
CA ILE A 290 14.78 -0.44 5.53
C ILE A 290 14.95 -0.58 7.04
N LEU A 291 14.06 0.00 7.83
CA LEU A 291 14.11 -0.07 9.28
C LEU A 291 13.80 -1.49 9.81
N GLU A 292 12.90 -2.24 9.17
CA GLU A 292 12.65 -3.65 9.49
C GLU A 292 13.85 -4.53 9.19
N ASP A 293 14.52 -4.29 8.06
CA ASP A 293 15.73 -5.02 7.70
C ASP A 293 16.87 -4.71 8.66
N LEU A 294 17.03 -3.43 9.04
CA LEU A 294 17.98 -3.01 10.08
C LEU A 294 17.66 -3.66 11.44
N ALA A 295 16.39 -3.69 11.82
CA ALA A 295 15.95 -4.38 13.05
C ALA A 295 16.27 -5.88 13.01
N GLY A 296 16.11 -6.51 11.85
CA GLY A 296 16.49 -7.91 11.65
C GLY A 296 18.00 -8.16 11.84
N LEU A 297 18.83 -7.28 11.30
CA LEU A 297 20.28 -7.35 11.45
C LEU A 297 20.70 -7.14 12.92
N LEU A 298 20.17 -6.10 13.57
CA LEU A 298 20.46 -5.83 14.99
C LEU A 298 19.95 -6.95 15.90
N GLY A 299 18.76 -7.46 15.66
CA GLY A 299 18.18 -8.59 16.39
C GLY A 299 19.01 -9.86 16.24
N GLY A 300 19.57 -10.12 15.05
CA GLY A 300 20.49 -11.23 14.79
C GLY A 300 21.78 -11.10 15.59
N GLN A 301 22.43 -9.94 15.56
CA GLN A 301 23.66 -9.69 16.32
C GLN A 301 23.44 -9.81 17.85
N LEU A 302 22.31 -9.31 18.35
CA LEU A 302 21.95 -9.46 19.76
C LEU A 302 21.68 -10.93 20.12
N ALA A 303 21.08 -11.70 19.23
CA ALA A 303 20.84 -13.12 19.44
C ALA A 303 22.14 -13.94 19.48
N GLU A 304 23.15 -13.56 18.69
CA GLU A 304 24.50 -14.17 18.77
C GLU A 304 25.20 -13.83 20.08
N THR A 305 25.02 -12.59 20.58
CA THR A 305 25.64 -12.14 21.84
C THR A 305 24.97 -12.75 23.07
N PHE A 306 23.64 -13.00 23.01
CA PHE A 306 22.83 -13.56 24.09
C PHE A 306 22.07 -14.81 23.64
N PRO A 307 22.72 -15.98 23.49
CA PRO A 307 22.12 -17.19 22.92
C PRO A 307 20.88 -17.70 23.69
N GLU A 308 20.83 -17.51 25.00
CA GLU A 308 19.69 -17.92 25.84
C GLU A 308 18.41 -17.13 25.52
N LEU A 309 18.54 -15.89 25.06
CA LEU A 309 17.43 -15.02 24.69
C LEU A 309 17.14 -15.01 23.17
N ALA A 310 17.96 -15.69 22.37
CA ALA A 310 17.91 -15.67 20.91
C ALA A 310 16.50 -15.94 20.34
N PRO A 311 15.72 -16.95 20.75
CA PRO A 311 14.36 -17.19 20.22
C PRO A 311 13.42 -15.99 20.44
N ARG A 312 13.53 -15.35 21.60
CA ARG A 312 12.71 -14.19 21.96
C ARG A 312 13.16 -12.93 21.21
N LEU A 313 14.46 -12.70 21.09
CA LEU A 313 15.02 -11.58 20.35
C LEU A 313 14.65 -11.63 18.87
N LEU A 314 14.79 -12.77 18.23
CA LEU A 314 14.48 -12.92 16.80
C LEU A 314 13.00 -12.71 16.48
N THR A 315 12.07 -13.09 17.39
CA THR A 315 10.63 -12.98 17.16
C THR A 315 10.06 -11.63 17.58
N SER A 316 10.51 -11.07 18.72
CA SER A 316 9.88 -9.90 19.33
C SER A 316 10.60 -8.58 19.02
N PHE A 317 11.87 -8.61 18.62
CA PHE A 317 12.66 -7.40 18.40
C PHE A 317 12.10 -6.53 17.27
N ARG A 318 11.71 -7.14 16.14
CA ARG A 318 11.15 -6.41 14.99
C ARG A 318 9.88 -5.63 15.34
N PRO A 319 8.82 -6.24 15.96
CA PRO A 319 7.61 -5.49 16.32
C PRO A 319 7.87 -4.40 17.37
N ILE A 320 8.74 -4.65 18.36
CA ILE A 320 9.09 -3.65 19.39
C ILE A 320 9.81 -2.46 18.74
N PHE A 321 10.80 -2.75 17.89
CA PHE A 321 11.56 -1.73 17.17
C PHE A 321 10.67 -0.89 16.26
N PHE A 322 9.74 -1.53 15.52
CA PHE A 322 8.76 -0.83 14.72
C PHE A 322 7.84 0.06 15.56
N GLY A 323 7.31 -0.44 16.69
CA GLY A 323 6.46 0.34 17.59
C GLY A 323 7.17 1.56 18.16
N LEU A 324 8.44 1.40 18.56
CA LEU A 324 9.28 2.50 19.05
C LEU A 324 9.49 3.57 17.95
N ILE A 325 9.83 3.14 16.74
CA ILE A 325 10.03 4.05 15.61
C ILE A 325 8.72 4.78 15.27
N LEU A 326 7.59 4.08 15.20
CA LEU A 326 6.30 4.69 14.95
C LEU A 326 5.98 5.77 16.00
N MET A 327 6.24 5.48 17.29
CA MET A 327 6.04 6.43 18.37
C MET A 327 6.93 7.67 18.20
N LEU A 328 8.22 7.48 17.90
CA LEU A 328 9.15 8.59 17.64
C LEU A 328 8.69 9.45 16.45
N PHE A 329 8.28 8.82 15.34
CA PHE A 329 7.77 9.57 14.19
C PHE A 329 6.50 10.37 14.53
N LEU A 330 5.56 9.81 15.30
CA LEU A 330 4.36 10.51 15.70
C LEU A 330 4.65 11.71 16.61
N ILE A 331 5.70 11.64 17.46
CA ILE A 331 6.11 12.73 18.32
C ILE A 331 6.81 13.84 17.54
N PHE A 332 7.77 13.48 16.68
CA PHE A 332 8.62 14.47 15.99
C PHE A 332 8.04 14.94 14.65
N GLU A 333 7.30 14.10 13.94
CA GLU A 333 6.76 14.37 12.61
C GLU A 333 5.29 13.94 12.46
N PRO A 334 4.35 14.52 13.20
CA PRO A 334 2.95 14.10 13.23
C PRO A 334 2.24 14.23 11.87
N ARG A 335 2.79 15.02 10.93
CA ARG A 335 2.26 15.19 9.57
C ARG A 335 2.92 14.27 8.53
N GLY A 336 3.90 13.46 8.96
CA GLY A 336 4.62 12.51 8.13
C GLY A 336 5.66 13.12 7.19
N LEU A 337 6.50 12.25 6.63
CA LEU A 337 7.67 12.60 5.82
C LEU A 337 7.33 13.37 4.54
N ALA A 338 6.19 13.07 3.91
CA ALA A 338 5.75 13.80 2.72
C ALA A 338 5.52 15.30 3.02
N HIS A 339 5.10 15.66 4.23
CA HIS A 339 4.98 17.06 4.64
C HIS A 339 6.36 17.72 4.81
N ARG A 340 7.31 17.04 5.46
CA ARG A 340 8.71 17.53 5.56
C ARG A 340 9.32 17.76 4.19
N TRP A 341 9.12 16.84 3.26
CA TRP A 341 9.57 17.02 1.89
C TRP A 341 9.00 18.27 1.23
N GLN A 342 7.72 18.57 1.48
CA GLN A 342 7.10 19.81 0.99
C GLN A 342 7.74 21.06 1.59
N LEU A 343 8.06 21.04 2.90
CA LEU A 343 8.74 22.15 3.58
C LEU A 343 10.16 22.37 3.04
N VAL A 344 10.95 21.30 2.91
CA VAL A 344 12.29 21.35 2.31
C VAL A 344 12.24 21.93 0.89
N LYS A 345 11.26 21.48 0.09
CA LYS A 345 11.05 21.98 -1.27
C LYS A 345 10.61 23.44 -1.30
N ALA A 346 9.86 23.90 -0.32
CA ALA A 346 9.45 25.29 -0.18
C ALA A 346 10.63 26.18 0.25
N SER A 347 11.40 25.77 1.25
CA SER A 347 12.58 26.51 1.73
C SER A 347 13.65 26.64 0.62
N TRP A 348 13.90 25.56 -0.14
CA TRP A 348 14.81 25.61 -1.29
C TRP A 348 14.36 26.60 -2.37
N ARG A 349 13.05 26.75 -2.58
CA ARG A 349 12.51 27.70 -3.56
C ARG A 349 12.62 29.15 -3.11
N LEU A 350 12.62 29.39 -1.81
CA LEU A 350 12.69 30.71 -1.21
C LEU A 350 14.14 31.16 -0.93
N TRP A 351 15.13 30.25 -1.09
CA TRP A 351 16.53 30.58 -0.93
C TRP A 351 16.99 31.60 -1.99
N PRO A 352 17.72 32.72 -1.64
CA PRO A 352 18.31 33.01 -0.34
C PRO A 352 17.44 33.81 0.65
N PHE A 353 16.19 34.07 0.37
CA PHE A 353 15.28 34.92 1.15
C PHE A 353 14.43 34.15 2.18
N SER A 354 14.76 32.91 2.48
CA SER A 354 14.03 32.14 3.50
C SER A 354 14.38 32.66 4.90
N ARG A 355 13.42 33.36 5.52
CA ARG A 355 13.36 33.56 6.97
C ARG A 355 12.16 32.82 7.55
#